data_d3a6a03f1e2f5275b5f6716d1f41e494
#
_entry.id   d3a6a03f1e2f5275b5f6716d1f41e494
#
_cell.length_a   1.000
_cell.length_b   1.000
_cell.length_c   1.000
_cell.angle_alpha   90.00
_cell.angle_beta   90.00
_cell.angle_gamma   90.00
#
_symmetry.space_group_name_H-M   'P 1'
#
loop_
_entity.id
_entity.type
_entity.pdbx_description
1 polymer ?
#
loop_
_entity_poly.entity_id
_entity_poly.type
_entity_poly.pdbx_seq_one_letter_code
_entity_poly.pdbx_strand_id
1 'polypeptide(L)'
;MRELDRSKIFERLLSELNLREEFYRAELARLQESKAADTKSSAGDKFETGREMIAQEISKVDHSLQSVVQSRKVMEGFASQETTEAVRNGSIIRIGEKLFMLGVSLGEMDLGLEKIFLLSQSSPMGKLLLGLKKDDPIQFMGKPNRITQVL
;
A
#
# COMPACT_ATOMS: atom_id res chain seq x y z
N MET A 1 -25.60 7.05 5.32
CA MET A 1 -24.21 6.58 5.46
C MET A 1 -24.07 5.19 4.90
N ARG A 2 -23.11 4.96 4.05
CA ARG A 2 -22.94 3.63 3.46
C ARG A 2 -22.42 2.66 4.51
N GLU A 3 -23.00 1.48 4.50
CA GLU A 3 -22.50 0.37 5.31
C GLU A 3 -21.14 -0.05 4.77
N LEU A 4 -20.17 -0.15 5.65
CA LEU A 4 -18.82 -0.62 5.30
C LEU A 4 -18.78 -2.15 5.35
N ASP A 5 -18.28 -2.75 4.29
CA ASP A 5 -18.03 -4.19 4.22
C ASP A 5 -16.53 -4.44 4.19
N ARG A 6 -16.01 -4.96 5.30
CA ARG A 6 -14.58 -5.26 5.45
C ARG A 6 -14.06 -6.18 4.34
N SER A 7 -14.79 -7.25 4.02
CA SER A 7 -14.39 -8.19 2.97
C SER A 7 -14.26 -7.53 1.62
N LYS A 8 -15.21 -6.68 1.25
CA LYS A 8 -15.18 -5.97 -0.02
C LYS A 8 -14.04 -4.96 -0.11
N ILE A 9 -13.74 -4.29 1.00
CA ILE A 9 -12.62 -3.36 1.07
C ILE A 9 -11.31 -4.10 0.83
N PHE A 10 -11.07 -5.21 1.53
CA PHE A 10 -9.87 -6.02 1.34
C PHE A 10 -9.78 -6.60 -0.06
N GLU A 11 -10.88 -7.08 -0.61
CA GLU A 11 -10.93 -7.58 -1.99
C GLU A 11 -10.46 -6.51 -2.97
N ARG A 12 -10.95 -5.29 -2.83
CA ARG A 12 -10.57 -4.16 -3.69
C ARG A 12 -9.09 -3.79 -3.52
N LEU A 13 -8.60 -3.72 -2.29
CA LEU A 13 -7.22 -3.39 -2.00
C LEU A 13 -6.26 -4.46 -2.53
N LEU A 14 -6.57 -5.73 -2.33
CA LEU A 14 -5.76 -6.84 -2.83
C LEU A 14 -5.75 -6.88 -4.35
N SER A 15 -6.86 -6.60 -5.00
CA SER A 15 -6.94 -6.50 -6.45
C SER A 15 -6.01 -5.42 -6.99
N GLU A 16 -5.99 -4.25 -6.35
CA GLU A 16 -5.10 -3.16 -6.72
C GLU A 16 -3.62 -3.53 -6.55
N LEU A 17 -3.29 -4.19 -5.45
CA LEU A 17 -1.91 -4.64 -5.20
C LEU A 17 -1.47 -5.70 -6.21
N ASN A 18 -2.36 -6.60 -6.60
CA ASN A 18 -2.07 -7.59 -7.64
C ASN A 18 -1.79 -6.92 -8.98
N LEU A 19 -2.54 -5.87 -9.34
CA LEU A 19 -2.29 -5.11 -10.56
C LEU A 19 -0.93 -4.41 -10.53
N ARG A 20 -0.55 -3.84 -9.39
CA ARG A 20 0.77 -3.21 -9.21
C ARG A 20 1.90 -4.24 -9.34
N GLU A 21 1.72 -5.42 -8.76
CA GLU A 21 2.70 -6.51 -8.86
C GLU A 21 2.88 -6.92 -10.33
N GLU A 22 1.80 -7.14 -11.06
CA GLU A 22 1.85 -7.48 -12.48
C GLU A 22 2.57 -6.40 -13.29
N PHE A 23 2.28 -5.13 -13.02
CA PHE A 23 2.93 -4.00 -13.67
C PHE A 23 4.45 -4.02 -13.46
N TYR A 24 4.90 -4.19 -12.22
CA TYR A 24 6.34 -4.21 -11.91
C TYR A 24 7.03 -5.45 -12.49
N ARG A 25 6.38 -6.60 -12.51
CA ARG A 25 6.94 -7.81 -13.11
C ARG A 25 7.12 -7.64 -14.62
N ALA A 26 6.15 -7.06 -15.29
CA ALA A 26 6.24 -6.78 -16.72
C ALA A 26 7.35 -5.76 -17.02
N GLU A 27 7.45 -4.71 -16.21
CA GLU A 27 8.48 -3.69 -16.36
C GLU A 27 9.88 -4.26 -16.13
N LEU A 28 10.03 -5.12 -15.14
CA LEU A 28 11.29 -5.80 -14.85
C LEU A 28 11.72 -6.69 -16.04
N ALA A 29 10.79 -7.45 -16.60
CA ALA A 29 11.05 -8.30 -17.77
C ALA A 29 11.50 -7.45 -18.97
N ARG A 30 10.84 -6.33 -19.22
CA ARG A 30 11.18 -5.40 -20.30
C ARG A 30 12.60 -4.85 -20.14
N LEU A 31 12.96 -4.46 -18.92
CA LEU A 31 14.30 -3.94 -18.61
C LEU A 31 15.38 -5.00 -18.76
N GLN A 32 15.09 -6.23 -18.35
CA GLN A 32 16.01 -7.35 -18.49
C GLN A 32 16.25 -7.70 -19.96
N GLU A 33 15.24 -7.63 -20.81
CA GLU A 33 15.39 -7.78 -22.26
C GLU A 33 16.27 -6.66 -22.84
N SER A 34 16.07 -5.42 -22.45
CA SER A 34 16.87 -4.28 -22.88
C SER A 34 18.33 -4.46 -22.50
N LYS A 35 18.60 -4.94 -21.29
CA LYS A 35 19.95 -5.22 -20.80
C LYS A 35 20.62 -6.32 -21.65
N ALA A 36 19.89 -7.39 -21.96
CA ALA A 36 20.38 -8.48 -22.77
C ALA A 36 20.68 -8.04 -24.21
N ALA A 37 19.84 -7.19 -24.79
CA ALA A 37 20.06 -6.60 -26.11
C ALA A 37 21.31 -5.72 -26.15
N ASP A 38 21.50 -4.90 -25.12
CA ASP A 38 22.68 -4.01 -25.01
C ASP A 38 23.99 -4.81 -24.86
N THR A 39 23.97 -5.97 -24.18
CA THR A 39 25.16 -6.81 -24.05
C THR A 39 25.61 -7.45 -25.36
N LYS A 40 24.72 -7.52 -26.36
CA LYS A 40 25.06 -8.03 -27.70
C LYS A 40 25.60 -6.96 -28.63
N SER A 41 25.50 -5.70 -28.24
CA SER A 41 25.95 -4.56 -29.00
C SER A 41 27.40 -4.22 -28.65
N SER A 42 28.28 -4.05 -29.61
CA SER A 42 29.71 -3.77 -29.40
C SER A 42 29.99 -2.27 -29.45
N ALA A 43 29.46 -1.51 -28.50
CA ALA A 43 29.54 -0.05 -28.57
C ALA A 43 30.42 0.55 -27.49
N GLY A 44 31.54 0.74 -27.35
CA GLY A 44 32.46 1.47 -26.47
C GLY A 44 31.87 2.08 -25.18
N ASP A 45 32.33 3.27 -24.80
CA ASP A 45 31.98 3.93 -23.53
C ASP A 45 30.49 4.21 -23.35
N LYS A 46 29.77 4.51 -24.42
CA LYS A 46 28.32 4.74 -24.41
C LYS A 46 27.55 3.48 -23.98
N PHE A 47 28.07 2.34 -24.32
CA PHE A 47 27.50 1.05 -23.99
C PHE A 47 27.56 0.78 -22.47
N GLU A 48 28.69 1.04 -21.82
CA GLU A 48 28.85 0.85 -20.39
C GLU A 48 27.94 1.77 -19.58
N THR A 49 27.82 3.05 -19.98
CA THR A 49 26.92 4.01 -19.34
C THR A 49 25.45 3.56 -19.46
N GLY A 50 25.05 3.08 -20.65
CA GLY A 50 23.71 2.55 -20.88
C GLY A 50 23.40 1.35 -20.00
N ARG A 51 24.36 0.44 -19.86
CA ARG A 51 24.24 -0.74 -18.99
C ARG A 51 24.06 -0.36 -17.52
N GLU A 52 24.83 0.60 -17.05
CA GLU A 52 24.71 1.09 -15.66
C GLU A 52 23.35 1.70 -15.40
N MET A 53 22.85 2.52 -16.32
CA MET A 53 21.53 3.14 -16.20
C MET A 53 20.42 2.09 -16.16
N ILE A 54 20.48 1.09 -17.02
CA ILE A 54 19.51 -0.01 -17.04
C ILE A 54 19.61 -0.82 -15.74
N ALA A 55 20.80 -1.12 -15.27
CA ALA A 55 21.01 -1.85 -14.02
C ALA A 55 20.42 -1.10 -12.82
N GLN A 56 20.59 0.22 -12.77
CA GLN A 56 19.99 1.06 -11.72
C GLN A 56 18.46 1.03 -11.79
N GLU A 57 17.89 1.11 -12.99
CA GLU A 57 16.46 1.07 -13.18
C GLU A 57 15.88 -0.30 -12.78
N ILE A 58 16.55 -1.39 -13.15
CA ILE A 58 16.18 -2.75 -12.71
C ILE A 58 16.15 -2.82 -11.19
N SER A 59 17.16 -2.28 -10.53
CA SER A 59 17.24 -2.27 -9.07
C SER A 59 16.06 -1.53 -8.43
N LYS A 60 15.68 -0.38 -8.99
CA LYS A 60 14.54 0.41 -8.51
C LYS A 60 13.22 -0.34 -8.69
N VAL A 61 13.01 -0.92 -9.87
CA VAL A 61 11.78 -1.67 -10.17
C VAL A 61 11.69 -2.92 -9.29
N ASP A 62 12.80 -3.63 -9.12
CA ASP A 62 12.83 -4.80 -8.24
C ASP A 62 12.50 -4.43 -6.80
N HIS A 63 13.02 -3.31 -6.30
CA HIS A 63 12.70 -2.82 -4.97
C HIS A 63 11.21 -2.52 -4.83
N SER A 64 10.63 -1.86 -5.82
CA SER A 64 9.18 -1.58 -5.85
C SER A 64 8.36 -2.86 -5.89
N LEU A 65 8.79 -3.84 -6.67
CA LEU A 65 8.14 -5.15 -6.75
C LEU A 65 8.16 -5.85 -5.39
N GLN A 66 9.32 -5.92 -4.73
CA GLN A 66 9.44 -6.58 -3.43
C GLN A 66 8.57 -5.88 -2.37
N SER A 67 8.52 -4.55 -2.41
CA SER A 67 7.67 -3.76 -1.51
C SER A 67 6.19 -4.09 -1.69
N VAL A 68 5.71 -4.18 -2.93
CA VAL A 68 4.31 -4.54 -3.24
C VAL A 68 4.01 -5.96 -2.79
N VAL A 69 4.89 -6.91 -3.08
CA VAL A 69 4.73 -8.31 -2.67
C VAL A 69 4.62 -8.43 -1.14
N GLN A 70 5.48 -7.73 -0.42
CA GLN A 70 5.45 -7.72 1.04
C GLN A 70 4.15 -7.11 1.57
N SER A 71 3.73 -5.98 1.03
CA SER A 71 2.47 -5.33 1.41
C SER A 71 1.27 -6.22 1.14
N ARG A 72 1.25 -6.92 0.01
CA ARG A 72 0.19 -7.87 -0.32
C ARG A 72 0.09 -9.01 0.69
N LYS A 73 1.23 -9.57 1.08
CA LYS A 73 1.27 -10.66 2.07
C LYS A 73 0.74 -10.21 3.43
N VAL A 74 1.15 -9.03 3.88
CA VAL A 74 0.65 -8.44 5.13
C VAL A 74 -0.86 -8.20 5.03
N MET A 75 -1.32 -7.64 3.92
CA MET A 75 -2.73 -7.36 3.67
C MET A 75 -3.57 -8.65 3.68
N GLU A 76 -3.09 -9.72 3.07
CA GLU A 76 -3.76 -11.03 3.08
C GLU A 76 -3.93 -11.55 4.51
N GLY A 77 -2.90 -11.39 5.34
CA GLY A 77 -2.98 -11.73 6.75
C GLY A 77 -4.06 -10.93 7.48
N PHE A 78 -4.15 -9.64 7.22
CA PHE A 78 -5.18 -8.78 7.81
C PHE A 78 -6.59 -9.17 7.36
N ALA A 79 -6.75 -9.54 6.09
CA ALA A 79 -8.04 -9.91 5.53
C ALA A 79 -8.67 -11.12 6.24
N SER A 80 -7.84 -12.02 6.78
CA SER A 80 -8.31 -13.21 7.50
C SER A 80 -8.49 -12.99 9.01
N GLN A 81 -8.19 -11.80 9.53
CA GLN A 81 -8.37 -11.49 10.94
C GLN A 81 -9.84 -11.23 11.29
N GLU A 82 -10.20 -11.56 12.51
CA GLU A 82 -11.50 -11.17 13.07
C GLU A 82 -11.47 -9.69 13.45
N THR A 83 -12.64 -9.05 13.36
CA THR A 83 -12.83 -7.67 13.78
C THR A 83 -12.71 -7.57 15.31
N THR A 84 -12.03 -6.54 15.79
CA THR A 84 -11.88 -6.26 17.23
C THR A 84 -12.51 -4.90 17.56
N GLU A 85 -12.88 -4.72 18.83
CA GLU A 85 -13.40 -3.43 19.31
C GLU A 85 -12.33 -2.34 19.26
N ALA A 86 -11.13 -2.67 19.71
CA ALA A 86 -10.00 -1.73 19.72
C ALA A 86 -9.25 -1.75 18.39
N VAL A 87 -8.81 -0.58 17.96
CA VAL A 87 -7.99 -0.44 16.77
C VAL A 87 -6.67 -1.18 16.93
N ARG A 88 -6.35 -2.01 15.95
CA ARG A 88 -5.08 -2.73 15.86
C ARG A 88 -4.62 -2.74 14.40
N ASN A 89 -3.45 -3.30 14.13
CA ASN A 89 -3.00 -3.51 12.76
C ASN A 89 -4.02 -4.38 12.00
N GLY A 90 -4.44 -3.91 10.84
CA GLY A 90 -5.47 -4.53 10.04
C GLY A 90 -6.88 -3.97 10.26
N SER A 91 -7.07 -3.11 11.26
CA SER A 91 -8.35 -2.43 11.49
C SER A 91 -8.63 -1.38 10.41
N ILE A 92 -9.90 -1.26 10.06
CA ILE A 92 -10.41 -0.18 9.20
C ILE A 92 -11.19 0.78 10.10
N ILE A 93 -10.88 2.06 10.01
CA ILE A 93 -11.39 3.08 10.94
C ILE A 93 -12.08 4.20 10.16
N ARG A 94 -13.29 4.56 10.58
CA ARG A 94 -14.03 5.71 10.05
C ARG A 94 -13.93 6.87 11.03
N ILE A 95 -13.45 8.02 10.56
CA ILE A 95 -13.42 9.28 11.31
C ILE A 95 -14.04 10.34 10.41
N GLY A 96 -15.23 10.81 10.77
CA GLY A 96 -15.98 11.71 9.89
C GLY A 96 -16.25 11.05 8.55
N GLU A 97 -15.85 11.70 7.47
CA GLU A 97 -15.97 11.16 6.11
C GLU A 97 -14.73 10.41 5.64
N LYS A 98 -13.68 10.38 6.46
CA LYS A 98 -12.40 9.76 6.10
C LYS A 98 -12.34 8.29 6.55
N LEU A 99 -11.69 7.50 5.74
CA LEU A 99 -11.50 6.07 5.99
C LEU A 99 -10.01 5.77 6.07
N PHE A 100 -9.63 5.02 7.09
CA PHE A 100 -8.22 4.66 7.36
C PHE A 100 -8.06 3.16 7.56
N MET A 101 -6.90 2.65 7.24
CA MET A 101 -6.47 1.30 7.64
C MET A 101 -5.11 1.41 8.33
N LEU A 102 -4.94 0.70 9.44
CA LEU A 102 -3.70 0.70 10.20
C LEU A 102 -2.89 -0.56 9.89
N GLY A 103 -1.59 -0.40 9.73
CA GLY A 103 -0.65 -1.52 9.66
C GLY A 103 0.14 -1.65 8.37
N VAL A 104 -0.22 -0.94 7.31
CA VAL A 104 0.51 -0.95 6.02
C VAL A 104 0.64 0.48 5.52
N SER A 105 1.85 0.90 5.24
CA SER A 105 2.13 2.26 4.76
C SER A 105 2.04 2.32 3.23
N LEU A 106 0.85 2.41 2.70
CA LEU A 106 0.59 2.50 1.26
C LEU A 106 0.01 3.86 0.84
N GLY A 107 -0.24 4.75 1.80
CA GLY A 107 -0.83 6.04 1.52
C GLY A 107 -2.29 5.93 1.08
N GLU A 108 -2.70 6.79 0.18
CA GLU A 108 -4.07 6.85 -0.30
C GLU A 108 -4.32 5.82 -1.40
N MET A 109 -5.38 5.05 -1.26
CA MET A 109 -5.84 4.11 -2.28
C MET A 109 -7.31 4.33 -2.59
N ASP A 110 -7.70 4.08 -3.83
CA ASP A 110 -9.05 4.30 -4.33
C ASP A 110 -9.89 3.02 -4.18
N LEU A 111 -11.05 3.16 -3.52
CA LEU A 111 -12.01 2.07 -3.38
C LEU A 111 -13.17 2.17 -4.41
N GLY A 112 -13.07 3.10 -5.35
CA GLY A 112 -14.08 3.36 -6.36
C GLY A 112 -14.99 4.52 -5.99
N LEU A 113 -15.70 4.43 -4.89
CA LEU A 113 -16.65 5.45 -4.44
C LEU A 113 -16.07 6.38 -3.37
N GLU A 114 -15.04 5.96 -2.71
CA GLU A 114 -14.29 6.75 -1.73
C GLU A 114 -12.84 6.28 -1.70
N LYS A 115 -12.03 7.00 -0.97
CA LYS A 115 -10.61 6.69 -0.79
C LYS A 115 -10.36 6.21 0.62
N ILE A 116 -9.29 5.41 0.78
CA ILE A 116 -8.84 4.94 2.07
C ILE A 116 -7.36 5.31 2.23
N PHE A 117 -6.99 5.74 3.44
CA PHE A 117 -5.60 6.06 3.79
C PHE A 117 -5.01 4.91 4.60
N LEU A 118 -3.95 4.30 4.06
CA LEU A 118 -3.27 3.18 4.71
C LEU A 118 -2.03 3.70 5.42
N LEU A 119 -2.03 3.56 6.74
CA LEU A 119 -1.05 4.16 7.64
C LEU A 119 -0.28 3.09 8.42
N SER A 120 1.00 3.33 8.63
CA SER A 120 1.81 2.55 9.58
C SER A 120 1.39 2.88 11.01
N GLN A 121 1.44 1.89 11.91
CA GLN A 121 1.21 2.14 13.34
C GLN A 121 2.27 3.08 13.94
N SER A 122 3.44 3.21 13.32
CA SER A 122 4.49 4.12 13.77
C SER A 122 4.31 5.55 13.25
N SER A 123 3.38 5.79 12.32
CA SER A 123 3.06 7.14 11.87
C SER A 123 2.41 7.94 13.00
N PRO A 124 2.48 9.29 12.98
CA PRO A 124 1.83 10.11 14.01
C PRO A 124 0.35 9.78 14.18
N MET A 125 -0.39 9.67 13.09
CA MET A 125 -1.82 9.33 13.13
C MET A 125 -2.03 7.89 13.59
N GLY A 126 -1.20 6.96 13.15
CA GLY A 126 -1.27 5.56 13.56
C GLY A 126 -1.08 5.38 15.05
N LYS A 127 -0.15 6.12 15.65
CA LYS A 127 0.07 6.11 17.11
C LYS A 127 -1.14 6.61 17.88
N LEU A 128 -1.84 7.61 17.35
CA LEU A 128 -3.05 8.13 17.97
C LEU A 128 -4.22 7.15 17.89
N LEU A 129 -4.32 6.42 16.79
CA LEU A 129 -5.43 5.49 16.55
C LEU A 129 -5.31 4.19 17.32
N LEU A 130 -4.10 3.69 17.51
CA LEU A 130 -3.87 2.37 18.11
C LEU A 130 -4.52 2.25 19.48
N GLY A 131 -5.38 1.26 19.65
CA GLY A 131 -6.05 0.97 20.92
C GLY A 131 -7.35 1.75 21.16
N LEU A 132 -7.67 2.71 20.31
CA LEU A 132 -8.93 3.44 20.43
C LEU A 132 -10.11 2.57 19.97
N LYS A 133 -11.30 2.95 20.38
CA LYS A 133 -12.55 2.23 20.12
C LYS A 133 -13.57 3.17 19.46
N LYS A 134 -14.64 2.59 18.95
CA LYS A 134 -15.78 3.35 18.46
C LYS A 134 -16.24 4.34 19.56
N ASP A 135 -16.58 5.54 19.12
CA ASP A 135 -17.02 6.68 19.92
C ASP A 135 -15.90 7.39 20.70
N ASP A 136 -14.66 6.89 20.66
CA ASP A 136 -13.54 7.57 21.28
C ASP A 136 -13.26 8.91 20.57
N PRO A 137 -12.93 9.96 21.34
CA PRO A 137 -12.56 11.25 20.75
C PRO A 137 -11.15 11.19 20.18
N ILE A 138 -10.93 11.93 19.10
CA ILE A 138 -9.62 12.06 18.47
C ILE A 138 -9.47 13.45 17.86
N GLN A 139 -8.29 14.03 17.96
CA GLN A 139 -7.95 15.26 17.25
C GLN A 139 -7.48 14.89 15.84
N PHE A 140 -8.19 15.38 14.84
CA PHE A 140 -7.86 15.12 13.43
C PHE A 140 -7.83 16.42 12.65
N MET A 141 -6.69 16.73 12.04
CA MET A 141 -6.47 17.98 11.30
C MET A 141 -6.77 19.24 12.13
N GLY A 142 -6.38 19.22 13.42
CA GLY A 142 -6.60 20.34 14.33
C GLY A 142 -8.03 20.49 14.80
N LYS A 143 -8.92 19.59 14.48
CA LYS A 143 -10.33 19.62 14.87
C LYS A 143 -10.70 18.41 15.72
N PRO A 144 -11.59 18.60 16.72
CA PRO A 144 -12.10 17.46 17.48
C PRO A 144 -12.99 16.61 16.58
N ASN A 145 -12.78 15.30 16.63
CA ASN A 145 -13.54 14.32 15.89
C ASN A 145 -13.79 13.10 16.77
N ARG A 146 -14.47 12.14 16.21
CA ARG A 146 -14.81 10.92 16.92
C ARG A 146 -14.67 9.74 15.98
N ILE A 147 -14.19 8.61 16.49
CA ILE A 147 -14.20 7.35 15.73
C ILE A 147 -15.65 6.88 15.64
N THR A 148 -16.17 6.77 14.43
CA THR A 148 -17.56 6.37 14.23
C THR A 148 -17.70 4.89 13.94
N GLN A 149 -16.63 4.24 13.48
CA GLN A 149 -16.66 2.82 13.15
C GLN A 149 -15.24 2.22 13.20
N VAL A 150 -15.14 1.01 13.73
CA VAL A 150 -13.93 0.17 13.72
C VAL A 150 -14.32 -1.20 13.18
N LEU A 151 -13.63 -1.61 12.10
CA LEU A 151 -13.84 -2.92 11.47
C LEU A 151 -12.57 -3.77 11.47
#